data_7db146635282cb593c58c2a6192096b9
#
_entry.id   7db146635282cb593c58c2a6192096b9
#
_cell.length_a   1.000
_cell.length_b   1.000
_cell.length_c   1.000
_cell.angle_alpha   90.00
_cell.angle_beta   90.00
_cell.angle_gamma   90.00
#
_symmetry.space_group_name_H-M   'P 1'
#
loop_
_entity.id
_entity.type
_entity.pdbx_description
1 polymer ?
#
loop_
_entity_poly.entity_id
_entity_poly.type
_entity_poly.pdbx_seq_one_letter_code
_entity_poly.pdbx_strand_id
1 'polypeptide(L)'
;THIWYAPACNLHRSPMGGRNFEYYSEDPLLSGKMAAAVTRGAQSQKLVVTVKHFVCNDQETNRQTRGLFTWTNEQAMRELYLEPFEIAVKEGKAWGIMSAYNRIGADWCSGNKALITDLLRTEWGFDGFVVSDAYINVTGANYMDPVLATYARNDACLTSLWYFAEKLQMTTNMKQTYEKDPIGFG
;
A
#
# COMPACT_ATOMS: atom_id res chain seq x y z
N THR A 1 -19.06 10.63 -1.28
CA THR A 1 -17.72 10.02 -1.18
C THR A 1 -17.21 9.78 -2.58
N HIS A 2 -15.95 10.14 -2.84
CA HIS A 2 -15.34 9.98 -4.17
C HIS A 2 -14.24 8.91 -4.17
N ILE A 3 -13.58 8.73 -3.03
CA ILE A 3 -12.55 7.70 -2.82
C ILE A 3 -12.99 6.79 -1.68
N TRP A 4 -12.84 5.50 -1.88
CA TRP A 4 -13.15 4.47 -0.89
C TRP A 4 -11.92 3.62 -0.61
N TYR A 5 -11.43 3.65 0.63
CA TYR A 5 -10.27 2.87 1.08
C TYR A 5 -10.68 1.42 1.41
N ALA A 6 -11.08 0.70 0.38
CA ALA A 6 -11.46 -0.70 0.37
C ALA A 6 -11.50 -1.20 -1.10
N PRO A 7 -11.63 -2.51 -1.35
CA PRO A 7 -11.61 -3.60 -0.39
C PRO A 7 -10.23 -3.89 0.18
N ALA A 8 -10.18 -4.63 1.30
CA ALA A 8 -8.96 -5.16 1.87
C ALA A 8 -8.82 -6.64 1.48
N CYS A 9 -7.69 -7.04 0.90
CA CYS A 9 -7.52 -8.40 0.36
C CYS A 9 -6.22 -9.10 0.79
N ASN A 10 -5.65 -8.71 1.95
CA ASN A 10 -4.61 -9.50 2.58
C ASN A 10 -5.13 -10.87 3.03
N LEU A 11 -4.26 -11.78 3.38
CA LEU A 11 -4.62 -13.16 3.69
C LEU A 11 -4.89 -13.39 5.17
N HIS A 12 -5.78 -14.33 5.48
CA HIS A 12 -5.98 -14.88 6.82
C HIS A 12 -4.83 -15.84 7.17
N ARG A 13 -3.65 -15.31 7.51
CA ARG A 13 -2.45 -16.09 7.84
C ARG A 13 -2.54 -16.76 9.21
N SER A 14 -3.30 -16.20 10.10
CA SER A 14 -3.49 -16.70 11.47
C SER A 14 -4.92 -16.40 11.92
N PRO A 15 -5.57 -17.31 12.64
CA PRO A 15 -6.86 -17.01 13.25
C PRO A 15 -6.80 -15.85 14.25
N MET A 16 -5.60 -15.53 14.77
CA MET A 16 -5.34 -14.41 15.66
C MET A 16 -5.03 -13.10 14.92
N GLY A 17 -5.15 -13.07 13.59
CA GLY A 17 -4.95 -11.87 12.80
C GLY A 17 -5.96 -10.77 13.20
N GLY A 18 -5.46 -9.61 13.63
CA GLY A 18 -6.31 -8.55 14.19
C GLY A 18 -7.28 -7.90 13.19
N ARG A 19 -7.06 -8.10 11.89
CA ARG A 19 -7.90 -7.54 10.82
C ARG A 19 -8.54 -8.57 9.90
N ASN A 20 -8.61 -9.84 10.33
CA ASN A 20 -9.31 -10.87 9.56
C ASN A 20 -10.77 -10.53 9.26
N PHE A 21 -11.42 -9.71 10.09
CA PHE A 21 -12.82 -9.30 9.91
C PHE A 21 -13.06 -8.51 8.62
N GLU A 22 -12.04 -7.89 8.03
CA GLU A 22 -12.16 -7.12 6.78
C GLU A 22 -11.52 -7.80 5.57
N TYR A 23 -10.78 -8.89 5.78
CA TYR A 23 -10.16 -9.68 4.72
C TYR A 23 -11.07 -10.82 4.29
N TYR A 24 -10.88 -11.34 3.08
CA TYR A 24 -11.83 -12.30 2.52
C TYR A 24 -11.53 -13.75 2.88
N SER A 25 -10.26 -14.18 2.78
CA SER A 25 -9.89 -15.59 2.89
C SER A 25 -8.41 -15.78 3.19
N GLU A 26 -8.05 -17.01 3.54
CA GLU A 26 -6.68 -17.51 3.52
C GLU A 26 -6.23 -17.89 2.08
N ASP A 27 -7.17 -18.13 1.19
CA ASP A 27 -6.95 -18.49 -0.20
C ASP A 27 -6.72 -17.21 -1.04
N PRO A 28 -5.55 -17.06 -1.71
CA PRO A 28 -5.23 -15.87 -2.47
C PRO A 28 -6.10 -15.69 -3.70
N LEU A 29 -6.48 -16.79 -4.39
CA LEU A 29 -7.34 -16.74 -5.57
C LEU A 29 -8.74 -16.26 -5.18
N LEU A 30 -9.32 -16.83 -4.13
CA LEU A 30 -10.64 -16.41 -3.64
C LEU A 30 -10.62 -14.95 -3.20
N SER A 31 -9.60 -14.55 -2.43
CA SER A 31 -9.42 -13.16 -1.99
C SER A 31 -9.32 -12.20 -3.17
N GLY A 32 -8.55 -12.55 -4.19
CA GLY A 32 -8.39 -11.75 -5.40
C GLY A 32 -9.68 -11.63 -6.22
N LYS A 33 -10.40 -12.75 -6.42
CA LYS A 33 -11.68 -12.74 -7.17
C LYS A 33 -12.75 -11.93 -6.46
N MET A 34 -12.84 -12.03 -5.13
CA MET A 34 -13.76 -11.22 -4.33
C MET A 34 -13.38 -9.73 -4.42
N ALA A 35 -12.11 -9.39 -4.23
CA ALA A 35 -11.63 -8.01 -4.36
C ALA A 35 -11.91 -7.44 -5.76
N ALA A 36 -11.65 -8.19 -6.82
CA ALA A 36 -11.91 -7.77 -8.19
C ALA A 36 -13.41 -7.52 -8.45
N ALA A 37 -14.28 -8.41 -7.96
CA ALA A 37 -15.74 -8.26 -8.11
C ALA A 37 -16.26 -7.00 -7.39
N VAL A 38 -15.86 -6.81 -6.13
CA VAL A 38 -16.21 -5.62 -5.34
C VAL A 38 -15.68 -4.35 -6.00
N THR A 39 -14.44 -4.38 -6.49
CA THR A 39 -13.82 -3.24 -7.19
C THR A 39 -14.62 -2.83 -8.41
N ARG A 40 -14.95 -3.77 -9.32
CA ARG A 40 -15.76 -3.47 -10.49
C ARG A 40 -17.14 -2.91 -10.13
N GLY A 41 -17.81 -3.54 -9.14
CA GLY A 41 -19.14 -3.11 -8.69
C GLY A 41 -19.13 -1.69 -8.15
N ALA A 42 -18.18 -1.35 -7.29
CA ALA A 42 -18.08 -0.01 -6.70
C ALA A 42 -17.66 1.05 -7.74
N GLN A 43 -16.70 0.72 -8.62
CA GLN A 43 -16.24 1.64 -9.67
C GLN A 43 -17.31 1.92 -10.73
N SER A 44 -18.25 0.99 -10.96
CA SER A 44 -19.42 1.26 -11.83
C SER A 44 -20.28 2.42 -11.32
N GLN A 45 -20.19 2.76 -10.04
CA GLN A 45 -20.84 3.91 -9.41
C GLN A 45 -19.91 5.14 -9.32
N LYS A 46 -18.83 5.20 -10.12
CA LYS A 46 -17.85 6.29 -10.18
C LYS A 46 -17.11 6.53 -8.86
N LEU A 47 -16.88 5.46 -8.10
CA LEU A 47 -16.12 5.50 -6.88
C LEU A 47 -14.67 5.10 -7.18
N VAL A 48 -13.69 5.88 -6.73
CA VAL A 48 -12.29 5.47 -6.78
C VAL A 48 -12.07 4.42 -5.70
N VAL A 49 -11.99 3.17 -6.09
CA VAL A 49 -11.71 2.05 -5.19
C VAL A 49 -10.21 1.98 -4.94
N THR A 50 -9.81 1.91 -3.67
CA THR A 50 -8.41 1.84 -3.24
C THR A 50 -8.18 0.52 -2.52
N VAL A 51 -7.72 -0.49 -3.26
CA VAL A 51 -7.47 -1.83 -2.72
C VAL A 51 -6.31 -1.81 -1.74
N LYS A 52 -6.43 -2.52 -0.62
CA LYS A 52 -5.49 -2.42 0.50
C LYS A 52 -5.27 -3.76 1.20
N HIS A 53 -4.22 -3.88 1.99
CA HIS A 53 -3.02 -3.04 2.16
C HIS A 53 -1.86 -3.69 1.41
N PHE A 54 -1.35 -3.04 0.44
CA PHE A 54 -0.34 -3.55 -0.48
C PHE A 54 1.06 -3.40 0.13
N VAL A 55 1.69 -4.46 0.62
CA VAL A 55 1.37 -5.87 0.64
C VAL A 55 1.85 -6.51 1.96
N CYS A 56 1.39 -7.73 2.26
CA CYS A 56 1.79 -8.51 3.44
C CYS A 56 1.39 -7.88 4.79
N ASN A 57 0.27 -7.20 4.86
CA ASN A 57 -0.26 -6.69 6.13
C ASN A 57 -1.12 -7.77 6.82
N ASP A 58 -0.51 -8.92 7.12
CA ASP A 58 -1.20 -10.06 7.73
C ASP A 58 -1.04 -10.10 9.25
N GLN A 59 -0.28 -9.16 9.81
CA GLN A 59 -0.03 -9.03 11.24
C GLN A 59 -0.18 -7.57 11.67
N GLU A 60 -0.92 -7.33 12.75
CA GLU A 60 -1.12 -5.98 13.31
C GLU A 60 -0.09 -5.62 14.39
N THR A 61 0.39 -6.62 15.14
CA THR A 61 1.34 -6.40 16.24
C THR A 61 2.65 -5.81 15.72
N ASN A 62 3.06 -4.67 16.28
CA ASN A 62 4.28 -3.92 15.95
C ASN A 62 4.34 -3.36 14.52
N ARG A 63 3.25 -3.36 13.75
CA ARG A 63 3.27 -2.92 12.35
C ARG A 63 3.59 -1.42 12.18
N GLN A 64 3.16 -0.58 13.11
CA GLN A 64 3.36 0.87 13.05
C GLN A 64 4.66 1.31 13.73
N THR A 65 4.75 1.17 15.04
CA THR A 65 5.80 1.79 15.85
C THR A 65 7.18 1.22 15.62
N ARG A 66 7.26 -0.05 15.25
CA ARG A 66 8.54 -0.76 15.01
C ARG A 66 8.75 -1.18 13.57
N GLY A 67 7.73 -0.97 12.70
CA GLY A 67 7.81 -1.28 11.29
C GLY A 67 8.10 -2.75 11.04
N LEU A 68 7.08 -3.59 11.21
CA LEU A 68 7.18 -5.03 11.00
C LEU A 68 7.94 -5.36 9.71
N PHE A 69 8.94 -6.24 9.81
CA PHE A 69 9.69 -6.75 8.67
C PHE A 69 9.05 -8.04 8.16
N THR A 70 8.78 -8.12 6.89
CA THR A 70 8.33 -9.32 6.22
C THR A 70 9.46 -9.90 5.38
N TRP A 71 9.83 -11.14 5.65
CA TRP A 71 10.83 -11.88 4.90
C TRP A 71 10.17 -13.12 4.29
N THR A 72 10.25 -13.23 2.98
CA THR A 72 9.74 -14.39 2.24
C THR A 72 10.54 -14.56 0.95
N ASN A 73 10.42 -15.70 0.30
CA ASN A 73 11.00 -15.91 -1.02
C ASN A 73 10.07 -15.36 -2.12
N GLU A 74 10.60 -15.18 -3.32
CA GLU A 74 9.87 -14.60 -4.43
C GLU A 74 8.64 -15.44 -4.83
N GLN A 75 8.75 -16.75 -4.82
CA GLN A 75 7.66 -17.65 -5.16
C GLN A 75 6.46 -17.45 -4.22
N ALA A 76 6.69 -17.54 -2.91
CA ALA A 76 5.63 -17.33 -1.94
C ALA A 76 5.06 -15.90 -1.99
N MET A 77 5.91 -14.90 -2.27
CA MET A 77 5.47 -13.53 -2.46
C MET A 77 4.49 -13.43 -3.63
N ARG A 78 4.82 -14.01 -4.79
CA ARG A 78 4.00 -13.92 -5.99
C ARG A 78 2.74 -14.79 -5.93
N GLU A 79 2.88 -16.04 -5.50
CA GLU A 79 1.78 -17.01 -5.54
C GLU A 79 0.78 -16.85 -4.39
N LEU A 80 1.15 -16.16 -3.29
CA LEU A 80 0.27 -15.99 -2.14
C LEU A 80 -0.06 -14.52 -1.90
N TYR A 81 0.94 -13.70 -1.58
CA TYR A 81 0.69 -12.35 -1.05
C TYR A 81 0.35 -11.32 -2.11
N LEU A 82 0.95 -11.42 -3.29
CA LEU A 82 0.74 -10.49 -4.40
C LEU A 82 -0.48 -10.88 -5.24
N GLU A 83 -0.80 -12.17 -5.36
CA GLU A 83 -1.86 -12.67 -6.23
C GLU A 83 -3.23 -11.97 -6.02
N PRO A 84 -3.73 -11.76 -4.78
CA PRO A 84 -5.00 -11.05 -4.62
C PRO A 84 -5.00 -9.64 -5.19
N PHE A 85 -3.88 -8.94 -5.06
CA PHE A 85 -3.73 -7.58 -5.60
C PHE A 85 -3.56 -7.58 -7.11
N GLU A 86 -2.81 -8.52 -7.65
CA GLU A 86 -2.65 -8.68 -9.09
C GLU A 86 -4.00 -8.91 -9.78
N ILE A 87 -4.83 -9.80 -9.22
CA ILE A 87 -6.19 -10.05 -9.70
C ILE A 87 -7.06 -8.79 -9.57
N ALA A 88 -7.00 -8.08 -8.45
CA ALA A 88 -7.75 -6.83 -8.26
C ALA A 88 -7.35 -5.74 -9.26
N VAL A 89 -6.06 -5.64 -9.60
CA VAL A 89 -5.53 -4.71 -10.61
C VAL A 89 -5.90 -5.15 -12.02
N LYS A 90 -5.56 -6.38 -12.40
CA LYS A 90 -5.70 -6.84 -13.78
C LYS A 90 -7.13 -7.17 -14.17
N GLU A 91 -7.89 -7.82 -13.29
CA GLU A 91 -9.27 -8.21 -13.56
C GLU A 91 -10.29 -7.21 -12.97
N GLY A 92 -10.01 -6.70 -11.77
CA GLY A 92 -10.85 -5.70 -11.11
C GLY A 92 -10.74 -4.31 -11.71
N LYS A 93 -9.63 -4.03 -12.42
CA LYS A 93 -9.31 -2.70 -12.96
C LYS A 93 -9.32 -1.64 -11.85
N ALA A 94 -8.70 -1.96 -10.72
CA ALA A 94 -8.63 -1.04 -9.58
C ALA A 94 -8.02 0.31 -9.98
N TRP A 95 -8.61 1.42 -9.52
CA TRP A 95 -8.13 2.78 -9.76
C TRP A 95 -7.20 3.28 -8.66
N GLY A 96 -7.17 2.61 -7.53
CA GLY A 96 -6.34 2.98 -6.40
C GLY A 96 -5.76 1.77 -5.68
N ILE A 97 -4.58 1.97 -5.11
CA ILE A 97 -3.88 1.02 -4.22
C ILE A 97 -3.42 1.77 -2.97
N MET A 98 -3.64 1.17 -1.80
CA MET A 98 -3.05 1.65 -0.55
C MET A 98 -1.90 0.74 -0.14
N SER A 99 -0.69 1.30 -0.07
CA SER A 99 0.49 0.58 0.39
C SER A 99 0.48 0.35 1.90
N ALA A 100 1.07 -0.75 2.33
CA ALA A 100 0.99 -1.20 3.72
C ALA A 100 2.02 -0.52 4.65
N TYR A 101 1.77 -0.62 5.96
CA TYR A 101 2.69 -0.13 7.00
C TYR A 101 3.99 -0.91 7.10
N ASN A 102 3.93 -2.23 6.87
CA ASN A 102 5.08 -3.11 7.05
C ASN A 102 6.18 -2.85 6.01
N ARG A 103 7.31 -3.47 6.27
CA ARG A 103 8.44 -3.50 5.35
C ARG A 103 8.48 -4.85 4.62
N ILE A 104 8.90 -4.81 3.37
CA ILE A 104 9.33 -6.01 2.64
C ILE A 104 10.85 -5.98 2.61
N GLY A 105 11.48 -6.95 3.28
CA GLY A 105 12.89 -6.80 3.61
C GLY A 105 13.11 -5.60 4.52
N ALA A 106 14.01 -4.71 4.15
CA ALA A 106 14.30 -3.49 4.90
C ALA A 106 13.38 -2.30 4.53
N ASP A 107 12.76 -2.35 3.35
CA ASP A 107 12.08 -1.21 2.76
C ASP A 107 10.60 -1.13 3.16
N TRP A 108 10.17 0.02 3.62
CA TRP A 108 8.76 0.32 3.85
C TRP A 108 7.98 0.17 2.53
N CYS A 109 6.80 -0.47 2.57
CA CYS A 109 6.04 -0.74 1.36
C CYS A 109 5.79 0.50 0.49
N SER A 110 5.49 1.65 1.09
CA SER A 110 5.29 2.90 0.32
C SER A 110 6.58 3.46 -0.27
N GLY A 111 7.73 3.18 0.34
CA GLY A 111 9.06 3.62 -0.14
C GLY A 111 9.78 2.56 -0.99
N ASN A 112 9.16 1.43 -1.25
CA ASN A 112 9.77 0.33 -1.97
C ASN A 112 9.56 0.47 -3.47
N LYS A 113 10.60 0.96 -4.18
CA LYS A 113 10.56 1.16 -5.64
C LYS A 113 10.30 -0.15 -6.39
N ALA A 114 10.93 -1.26 -5.99
CA ALA A 114 10.74 -2.55 -6.64
C ALA A 114 9.27 -3.00 -6.56
N LEU A 115 8.60 -2.72 -5.43
CA LEU A 115 7.21 -3.07 -5.22
C LEU A 115 6.25 -2.15 -6.01
N ILE A 116 6.42 -0.82 -5.92
CA ILE A 116 5.46 0.13 -6.49
C ILE A 116 5.78 0.42 -7.95
N THR A 117 7.01 0.76 -8.27
CA THR A 117 7.38 1.12 -9.65
C THR A 117 7.55 -0.10 -10.53
N ASP A 118 8.43 -1.03 -10.10
CA ASP A 118 8.85 -2.08 -11.01
C ASP A 118 7.78 -3.18 -11.14
N LEU A 119 7.19 -3.63 -10.03
CA LEU A 119 6.15 -4.65 -10.04
C LEU A 119 4.76 -4.05 -10.38
N LEU A 120 4.23 -3.19 -9.50
CA LEU A 120 2.84 -2.73 -9.62
C LEU A 120 2.62 -1.93 -10.91
N ARG A 121 3.46 -0.90 -11.17
CA ARG A 121 3.26 -0.02 -12.32
C ARG A 121 3.79 -0.61 -13.62
N THR A 122 5.01 -1.16 -13.61
CA THR A 122 5.65 -1.63 -14.85
C THR A 122 5.20 -3.04 -15.23
N GLU A 123 5.32 -4.02 -14.32
CA GLU A 123 4.99 -5.41 -14.63
C GLU A 123 3.49 -5.63 -14.77
N TRP A 124 2.67 -5.06 -13.86
CA TRP A 124 1.22 -5.23 -13.90
C TRP A 124 0.48 -4.17 -14.75
N GLY A 125 1.18 -3.11 -15.14
CA GLY A 125 0.60 -2.03 -15.96
C GLY A 125 -0.39 -1.16 -15.19
N PHE A 126 -0.21 -1.00 -13.87
CA PHE A 126 -1.09 -0.15 -13.06
C PHE A 126 -0.76 1.33 -13.27
N ASP A 127 -1.74 2.08 -13.76
CA ASP A 127 -1.66 3.52 -14.05
C ASP A 127 -2.47 4.39 -13.06
N GLY A 128 -3.06 3.75 -12.06
CA GLY A 128 -3.90 4.42 -11.07
C GLY A 128 -3.13 5.10 -9.95
N PHE A 129 -3.87 5.50 -8.93
CA PHE A 129 -3.43 6.25 -7.76
C PHE A 129 -2.86 5.33 -6.67
N VAL A 130 -1.70 5.65 -6.14
CA VAL A 130 -1.09 4.96 -4.99
C VAL A 130 -1.04 5.89 -3.79
N VAL A 131 -1.62 5.47 -2.68
CA VAL A 131 -1.59 6.21 -1.40
C VAL A 131 -0.95 5.34 -0.32
N SER A 132 -0.18 5.94 0.58
CA SER A 132 0.29 5.23 1.76
C SER A 132 -0.86 4.88 2.70
N ASP A 133 -0.71 3.87 3.54
CA ASP A 133 -1.49 3.78 4.78
C ASP A 133 -1.19 5.02 5.64
N ALA A 134 -1.97 5.24 6.71
CA ALA A 134 -1.89 6.48 7.46
C ALA A 134 -0.46 6.79 7.92
N TYR A 135 0.10 7.87 7.39
CA TYR A 135 1.42 8.35 7.79
C TYR A 135 1.35 8.84 9.23
N ILE A 136 2.00 8.13 10.10
CA ILE A 136 2.02 8.42 11.53
C ILE A 136 3.48 8.57 11.95
N ASN A 137 3.96 9.80 12.07
CA ASN A 137 5.25 10.05 12.69
C ASN A 137 5.10 10.04 14.24
N VAL A 138 4.62 8.94 14.78
CA VAL A 138 4.73 8.70 16.22
C VAL A 138 6.14 8.25 16.53
N THR A 139 6.62 8.61 17.70
CA THR A 139 7.92 8.23 18.23
C THR A 139 8.26 6.77 17.94
N GLY A 140 9.18 6.55 16.99
CA GLY A 140 9.62 5.21 16.55
C GLY A 140 9.28 4.79 15.12
N ALA A 141 8.46 5.55 14.39
CA ALA A 141 8.11 5.25 12.99
C ALA A 141 9.04 5.94 11.96
N ASN A 142 10.29 6.18 12.30
CA ASN A 142 11.28 6.87 11.45
C ASN A 142 11.59 6.14 10.12
N TYR A 143 11.02 4.95 9.91
CA TYR A 143 11.17 4.19 8.68
C TYR A 143 10.21 4.65 7.57
N MET A 144 9.16 5.40 7.93
CA MET A 144 8.21 5.96 6.96
C MET A 144 8.82 7.24 6.36
N ASP A 145 9.59 7.09 5.31
CA ASP A 145 10.22 8.22 4.65
C ASP A 145 9.39 8.66 3.42
N PRO A 146 8.75 9.84 3.48
CA PRO A 146 7.91 10.34 2.38
C PRO A 146 8.73 10.68 1.12
N VAL A 147 10.02 10.95 1.28
CA VAL A 147 10.92 11.19 0.13
C VAL A 147 11.11 9.89 -0.63
N LEU A 148 11.44 8.79 0.06
CA LEU A 148 11.54 7.47 -0.56
C LEU A 148 10.20 7.03 -1.17
N ALA A 149 9.07 7.34 -0.51
CA ALA A 149 7.74 7.07 -1.07
C ALA A 149 7.51 7.79 -2.39
N THR A 150 7.94 9.05 -2.50
CA THR A 150 7.85 9.81 -3.75
C THR A 150 8.73 9.21 -4.85
N TYR A 151 9.98 8.88 -4.54
CA TYR A 151 10.87 8.18 -5.50
C TYR A 151 10.33 6.80 -5.93
N ALA A 152 9.62 6.11 -5.05
CA ALA A 152 8.94 4.86 -5.39
C ALA A 152 7.66 5.07 -6.22
N ARG A 153 7.27 6.32 -6.52
CA ARG A 153 6.03 6.69 -7.21
C ARG A 153 4.76 6.34 -6.41
N ASN A 154 4.83 6.48 -5.09
CA ASN A 154 3.66 6.56 -4.24
C ASN A 154 3.12 7.99 -4.31
N ASP A 155 1.92 8.19 -4.84
CA ASP A 155 1.41 9.52 -5.26
C ASP A 155 1.01 10.41 -4.08
N ALA A 156 0.60 9.81 -2.96
CA ALA A 156 0.19 10.58 -1.79
C ALA A 156 0.50 9.85 -0.49
N CYS A 157 0.80 10.64 0.55
CA CYS A 157 0.87 10.16 1.92
C CYS A 157 -0.43 10.51 2.64
N LEU A 158 -1.11 9.48 3.20
CA LEU A 158 -2.32 9.68 3.98
C LEU A 158 -1.95 10.26 5.35
N THR A 159 -2.29 11.53 5.58
CA THR A 159 -2.04 12.21 6.86
C THR A 159 -3.34 12.56 7.57
N SER A 160 -3.35 12.52 8.90
CA SER A 160 -4.48 13.01 9.69
C SER A 160 -4.32 14.49 10.04
N LEU A 161 -5.45 15.18 10.27
CA LEU A 161 -5.45 16.59 10.70
C LEU A 161 -4.77 16.82 12.05
N TRP A 162 -4.65 15.78 12.87
CA TRP A 162 -4.02 15.85 14.20
C TRP A 162 -2.49 16.00 14.15
N TYR A 163 -1.86 15.78 13.00
CA TYR A 163 -0.41 15.82 12.81
C TYR A 163 0.04 16.97 11.90
N PHE A 164 -0.49 18.16 12.13
CA PHE A 164 -0.24 19.32 11.26
C PHE A 164 1.26 19.71 11.20
N ALA A 165 1.97 19.65 12.32
CA ALA A 165 3.41 19.98 12.36
C ALA A 165 4.26 18.97 11.56
N GLU A 166 3.91 17.70 11.64
CA GLU A 166 4.57 16.63 10.90
C GLU A 166 4.30 16.72 9.40
N LYS A 167 3.08 17.07 9.03
CA LYS A 167 2.72 17.33 7.63
C LYS A 167 3.56 18.48 7.06
N LEU A 168 3.77 19.54 7.81
CA LEU A 168 4.60 20.67 7.40
C LEU A 168 6.07 20.25 7.23
N GLN A 169 6.62 19.46 8.15
CA GLN A 169 7.97 18.94 8.06
C GLN A 169 8.15 18.00 6.86
N MET A 170 7.19 17.10 6.64
CA MET A 170 7.16 16.21 5.48
C MET A 170 7.18 17.00 4.17
N THR A 171 6.29 17.98 4.03
CA THR A 171 6.23 18.85 2.84
C THR A 171 7.53 19.61 2.61
N THR A 172 8.13 20.11 3.69
CA THR A 172 9.41 20.83 3.63
C THR A 172 10.53 19.90 3.16
N ASN A 173 10.63 18.70 3.70
CA ASN A 173 11.63 17.71 3.31
C ASN A 173 11.48 17.31 1.84
N MET A 174 10.26 17.03 1.38
CA MET A 174 9.98 16.70 -0.02
C MET A 174 10.37 17.85 -0.95
N LYS A 175 10.01 19.09 -0.59
CA LYS A 175 10.38 20.27 -1.38
C LYS A 175 11.90 20.43 -1.48
N GLN A 176 12.61 20.31 -0.37
CA GLN A 176 14.08 20.42 -0.35
C GLN A 176 14.76 19.34 -1.18
N THR A 177 14.20 18.12 -1.18
CA THR A 177 14.73 17.02 -1.99
C THR A 177 14.46 17.25 -3.48
N TYR A 178 13.26 17.70 -3.84
CA TYR A 178 12.94 18.07 -5.21
C TYR A 178 13.85 19.18 -5.74
N GLU A 179 14.12 20.21 -4.93
CA GLU A 179 15.03 21.30 -5.32
C GLU A 179 16.48 20.83 -5.55
N LYS A 180 16.91 19.76 -4.88
CA LYS A 180 18.25 19.17 -5.03
C LYS A 180 18.34 18.18 -6.21
N ASP A 181 17.31 17.45 -6.47
CA ASP A 181 17.24 16.42 -7.51
C ASP A 181 15.87 16.40 -8.19
N PRO A 182 15.56 17.39 -9.04
CA PRO A 182 14.25 17.45 -9.70
C PRO A 182 14.04 16.32 -10.72
N ILE A 183 15.11 15.73 -11.25
CA ILE A 183 15.03 14.65 -12.24
C ILE A 183 14.63 13.32 -11.57
N GLY A 184 15.13 13.06 -10.38
CA GLY A 184 14.78 11.87 -9.62
C GLY A 184 13.31 11.83 -9.16
N PHE A 185 12.63 12.97 -9.18
CA PHE A 185 11.21 13.13 -8.86
C PHE A 185 10.28 13.04 -10.09
N GLY A 186 10.83 12.96 -11.29
CA GLY A 186 10.10 12.96 -12.56
C GLY A 186 9.64 11.59 -13.07
#